data_291f1a21e65dce56ac6524070f5457d0
#
_entry.id   291f1a21e65dce56ac6524070f5457d0
#
_cell.length_a   1.000
_cell.length_b   1.000
_cell.length_c   1.000
_cell.angle_alpha   90.00
_cell.angle_beta   90.00
_cell.angle_gamma   90.00
#
_symmetry.space_group_name_H-M   'P 1'
#
loop_
_entity.id
_entity.type
_entity.pdbx_description
1 polymer ?
#
loop_
_entity_poly.entity_id
_entity_poly.type
_entity_poly.pdbx_seq_one_letter_code
_entity_poly.pdbx_strand_id
1 'polypeptide(L)'
;MANKSLDGAVERFGISRTAWRVTILILFAFLAVLGAFLSLTKGSSVITMSQIVELLLNPGMDPQSQIIWNIRMPRTIVGALVGINLSLSGAILQAIMRNPLADPHIIGISSGAGLAGVVIMILFPALEYLITPVAFVGAMLAAICIYILAWKNGIKPVRIILAGVAVSAFLSAGISGLMIFYSDRVHGALMWMVGGQRLDGRLHRQ
;
A
#
# COMPACT_ATOMS: atom_id res chain seq x y z
N MET A 1 17.93 11.59 21.77
CA MET A 1 17.38 12.49 22.82
C MET A 1 15.89 12.23 23.08
N ALA A 2 15.05 11.97 22.10
CA ALA A 2 13.61 11.70 22.28
C ALA A 2 13.28 10.48 23.18
N ASN A 3 14.12 9.47 23.21
CA ASN A 3 13.88 8.28 24.02
C ASN A 3 13.99 8.54 25.55
N LYS A 4 14.82 9.50 25.97
CA LYS A 4 14.97 9.85 27.38
C LYS A 4 13.77 10.62 27.98
N SER A 5 13.05 11.39 27.16
CA SER A 5 11.87 12.14 27.60
C SER A 5 10.64 11.24 27.76
N LEU A 6 10.50 10.25 26.90
CA LEU A 6 9.46 9.22 27.02
C LEU A 6 9.72 8.28 28.20
N ASP A 7 10.99 7.92 28.45
CA ASP A 7 11.39 7.11 29.58
C ASP A 7 11.04 7.79 30.92
N GLY A 8 11.25 9.10 31.04
CA GLY A 8 10.89 9.88 32.24
C GLY A 8 9.37 10.02 32.47
N ALA A 9 8.58 10.00 31.41
CA ALA A 9 7.11 10.02 31.52
C ALA A 9 6.57 8.65 31.98
N VAL A 10 7.12 7.54 31.44
CA VAL A 10 6.70 6.17 31.78
C VAL A 10 7.05 5.83 33.22
N GLU A 11 8.23 6.27 33.72
CA GLU A 11 8.64 6.08 35.12
C GLU A 11 7.76 6.84 36.10
N ARG A 12 7.21 8.00 35.74
CA ARG A 12 6.25 8.75 36.57
C ARG A 12 4.93 8.02 36.81
N PHE A 13 4.52 7.15 35.88
CA PHE A 13 3.28 6.36 35.99
C PHE A 13 3.50 4.95 36.58
N GLY A 14 4.71 4.59 36.99
CA GLY A 14 5.01 3.29 37.60
C GLY A 14 4.82 2.10 36.67
N ILE A 15 4.73 2.33 35.35
CA ILE A 15 4.50 1.29 34.34
C ILE A 15 5.86 0.78 33.86
N SER A 16 6.08 -0.54 33.91
CA SER A 16 7.31 -1.11 33.36
C SER A 16 7.39 -0.90 31.83
N ARG A 17 8.61 -0.70 31.31
CA ARG A 17 8.85 -0.52 29.86
C ARG A 17 8.24 -1.65 29.02
N THR A 18 8.26 -2.86 29.54
CA THR A 18 7.65 -4.02 28.89
C THR A 18 6.13 -3.92 28.86
N ALA A 19 5.50 -3.53 29.96
CA ALA A 19 4.06 -3.33 30.00
C ALA A 19 3.61 -2.23 29.03
N TRP A 20 4.32 -1.11 28.96
CA TRP A 20 4.06 -0.04 28.00
C TRP A 20 4.10 -0.52 26.55
N ARG A 21 5.15 -1.27 26.17
CA ARG A 21 5.27 -1.84 24.83
C ARG A 21 4.15 -2.81 24.49
N VAL A 22 3.81 -3.69 25.42
CA VAL A 22 2.72 -4.65 25.26
C VAL A 22 1.38 -3.93 25.12
N THR A 23 1.12 -2.89 25.91
CA THR A 23 -0.12 -2.10 25.81
C THR A 23 -0.25 -1.43 24.43
N ILE A 24 0.83 -0.85 23.90
CA ILE A 24 0.83 -0.27 22.57
C ILE A 24 0.55 -1.32 21.50
N LEU A 25 1.20 -2.48 21.57
CA LEU A 25 0.96 -3.56 20.60
C LEU A 25 -0.49 -4.06 20.64
N ILE A 26 -1.06 -4.23 21.83
CA ILE A 26 -2.47 -4.63 22.00
C ILE A 26 -3.40 -3.55 21.42
N LEU A 27 -3.11 -2.27 21.70
CA LEU A 27 -3.89 -1.16 21.16
C LEU A 27 -3.87 -1.14 19.62
N PHE A 28 -2.70 -1.27 18.98
CA PHE A 28 -2.60 -1.31 17.53
C PHE A 28 -3.25 -2.55 16.94
N ALA A 29 -3.12 -3.72 17.58
CA ALA A 29 -3.80 -4.94 17.16
C ALA A 29 -5.32 -4.77 17.23
N PHE A 30 -5.84 -4.18 18.32
CA PHE A 30 -7.25 -3.86 18.47
C PHE A 30 -7.74 -2.88 17.37
N LEU A 31 -6.97 -1.80 17.11
CA LEU A 31 -7.29 -0.84 16.05
C LEU A 31 -7.29 -1.48 14.66
N ALA A 32 -6.36 -2.41 14.39
CA ALA A 32 -6.31 -3.15 13.13
C ALA A 32 -7.56 -4.05 12.94
N VAL A 33 -7.95 -4.78 13.98
CA VAL A 33 -9.17 -5.60 13.96
C VAL A 33 -10.41 -4.73 13.81
N LEU A 34 -10.50 -3.63 14.55
CA LEU A 34 -11.60 -2.67 14.44
C LEU A 34 -11.67 -2.07 13.02
N GLY A 35 -10.53 -1.69 12.44
CA GLY A 35 -10.45 -1.19 11.07
C GLY A 35 -10.92 -2.22 10.03
N ALA A 36 -10.55 -3.49 10.20
CA ALA A 36 -11.01 -4.58 9.34
C ALA A 36 -12.54 -4.76 9.44
N PHE A 37 -13.10 -4.73 10.64
CA PHE A 37 -14.54 -4.77 10.85
C PHE A 37 -15.25 -3.57 10.22
N LEU A 38 -14.74 -2.35 10.43
CA LEU A 38 -15.31 -1.14 9.82
C LEU A 38 -15.23 -1.19 8.29
N SER A 39 -14.18 -1.76 7.72
CA SER A 39 -14.06 -1.98 6.28
C SER A 39 -15.15 -2.89 5.72
N LEU A 40 -15.60 -3.89 6.48
CA LEU A 40 -16.69 -4.79 6.09
C LEU A 40 -18.07 -4.13 6.24
N THR A 41 -18.26 -3.20 7.21
CA THR A 41 -19.55 -2.53 7.45
C THR A 41 -19.82 -1.39 6.47
N LYS A 42 -18.78 -0.62 6.10
CA LYS A 42 -18.92 0.57 5.25
C LYS A 42 -18.81 0.21 3.77
N GLY A 43 -19.73 0.77 2.96
CA GLY A 43 -19.75 0.56 1.50
C GLY A 43 -21.06 1.04 0.89
N SER A 44 -21.28 0.79 -0.40
CA SER A 44 -22.47 1.20 -1.16
C SER A 44 -23.78 0.57 -0.65
N SER A 45 -23.71 -0.58 -0.01
CA SER A 45 -24.85 -1.21 0.67
C SER A 45 -24.65 -1.11 2.19
N VAL A 46 -25.67 -0.67 2.91
CA VAL A 46 -25.67 -0.62 4.38
C VAL A 46 -25.96 -2.03 4.89
N ILE A 47 -24.96 -2.65 5.50
CA ILE A 47 -25.05 -3.97 6.14
C ILE A 47 -24.76 -3.75 7.62
N THR A 48 -25.68 -4.21 8.48
CA THR A 48 -25.52 -4.07 9.94
C THR A 48 -24.48 -5.04 10.48
N MET A 49 -23.89 -4.71 11.64
CA MET A 49 -22.88 -5.55 12.29
C MET A 49 -23.37 -6.99 12.55
N SER A 50 -24.63 -7.15 12.99
CA SER A 50 -25.22 -8.46 13.23
C SER A 50 -25.33 -9.30 11.95
N GLN A 51 -25.75 -8.67 10.86
CA GLN A 51 -25.81 -9.32 9.55
C GLN A 51 -24.43 -9.74 9.03
N ILE A 52 -23.38 -8.94 9.26
CA ILE A 52 -22.02 -9.32 8.86
C ILE A 52 -21.57 -10.60 9.57
N VAL A 53 -21.78 -10.69 10.88
CA VAL A 53 -21.40 -11.89 11.65
C VAL A 53 -22.20 -13.10 11.14
N GLU A 54 -23.47 -12.95 10.89
CA GLU A 54 -24.33 -14.02 10.35
C GLU A 54 -23.86 -14.47 8.95
N LEU A 55 -23.59 -13.52 8.05
CA LEU A 55 -23.14 -13.79 6.67
C LEU A 55 -21.69 -14.33 6.60
N LEU A 56 -20.88 -14.06 7.60
CA LEU A 56 -19.54 -14.66 7.72
C LEU A 56 -19.62 -16.11 8.21
N LEU A 57 -20.56 -16.42 9.11
CA LEU A 57 -20.73 -17.77 9.66
C LEU A 57 -21.54 -18.67 8.73
N ASN A 58 -22.51 -18.10 8.00
CA ASN A 58 -23.41 -18.80 7.10
C ASN A 58 -23.39 -18.15 5.71
N PRO A 59 -22.38 -18.42 4.88
CA PRO A 59 -22.32 -17.86 3.53
C PRO A 59 -23.48 -18.38 2.68
N GLY A 60 -24.40 -17.48 2.31
CA GLY A 60 -25.53 -17.76 1.44
C GLY A 60 -25.31 -17.34 0.00
N MET A 61 -26.29 -17.63 -0.88
CA MET A 61 -26.30 -17.15 -2.26
C MET A 61 -26.99 -15.77 -2.40
N ASP A 62 -27.41 -15.16 -1.31
CA ASP A 62 -28.04 -13.84 -1.30
C ASP A 62 -27.05 -12.74 -1.75
N PRO A 63 -27.56 -11.64 -2.35
CA PRO A 63 -26.71 -10.56 -2.88
C PRO A 63 -25.80 -9.93 -1.82
N GLN A 64 -26.23 -9.88 -0.56
CA GLN A 64 -25.42 -9.30 0.53
C GLN A 64 -24.22 -10.18 0.88
N SER A 65 -24.42 -11.50 0.92
CA SER A 65 -23.34 -12.48 1.11
C SER A 65 -22.30 -12.38 0.00
N GLN A 66 -22.74 -12.29 -1.25
CA GLN A 66 -21.84 -12.15 -2.40
C GLN A 66 -21.03 -10.85 -2.35
N ILE A 67 -21.63 -9.74 -1.92
CA ILE A 67 -20.90 -8.46 -1.73
C ILE A 67 -19.82 -8.61 -0.66
N ILE A 68 -20.11 -9.28 0.44
CA ILE A 68 -19.14 -9.49 1.53
C ILE A 68 -18.00 -10.38 1.06
N TRP A 69 -18.30 -11.54 0.51
CA TRP A 69 -17.29 -12.55 0.18
C TRP A 69 -16.50 -12.26 -1.08
N ASN A 70 -17.13 -11.69 -2.13
CA ASN A 70 -16.48 -11.46 -3.42
C ASN A 70 -15.88 -10.05 -3.57
N ILE A 71 -16.31 -9.08 -2.73
CA ILE A 71 -15.85 -7.70 -2.87
C ILE A 71 -15.18 -7.21 -1.59
N ARG A 72 -15.90 -7.21 -0.45
CA ARG A 72 -15.41 -6.57 0.77
C ARG A 72 -14.31 -7.35 1.45
N MET A 73 -14.46 -8.66 1.57
CA MET A 73 -13.47 -9.52 2.22
C MET A 73 -12.12 -9.52 1.48
N PRO A 74 -12.06 -9.79 0.15
CA PRO A 74 -10.80 -9.72 -0.58
C PRO A 74 -10.14 -8.34 -0.48
N ARG A 75 -10.92 -7.26 -0.58
CA ARG A 75 -10.41 -5.90 -0.46
C ARG A 75 -9.82 -5.63 0.93
N THR A 76 -10.48 -6.07 1.98
CA THR A 76 -9.98 -5.92 3.36
C THR A 76 -8.71 -6.72 3.58
N ILE A 77 -8.63 -7.96 3.07
CA ILE A 77 -7.43 -8.80 3.16
C ILE A 77 -6.26 -8.15 2.40
N VAL A 78 -6.49 -7.70 1.16
CA VAL A 78 -5.46 -7.01 0.38
C VAL A 78 -4.98 -5.75 1.10
N GLY A 79 -5.91 -4.95 1.64
CA GLY A 79 -5.55 -3.76 2.42
C GLY A 79 -4.69 -4.08 3.64
N ALA A 80 -5.03 -5.15 4.37
CA ALA A 80 -4.24 -5.61 5.51
C ALA A 80 -2.83 -6.08 5.08
N LEU A 81 -2.73 -6.86 4.00
CA LEU A 81 -1.45 -7.31 3.46
C LEU A 81 -0.57 -6.15 2.98
N VAL A 82 -1.16 -5.15 2.32
CA VAL A 82 -0.45 -3.93 1.92
C VAL A 82 0.08 -3.20 3.15
N GLY A 83 -0.74 -3.02 4.19
CA GLY A 83 -0.33 -2.38 5.44
C GLY A 83 0.82 -3.11 6.13
N ILE A 84 0.78 -4.44 6.21
CA ILE A 84 1.86 -5.28 6.77
C ILE A 84 3.15 -5.09 5.96
N ASN A 85 3.09 -5.18 4.64
CA ASN A 85 4.26 -5.03 3.77
C ASN A 85 4.88 -3.63 3.86
N LEU A 86 4.07 -2.57 3.89
CA LEU A 86 4.55 -1.20 4.06
C LEU A 86 5.19 -0.98 5.42
N SER A 87 4.60 -1.52 6.49
CA SER A 87 5.15 -1.43 7.83
C SER A 87 6.51 -2.14 7.95
N LEU A 88 6.62 -3.34 7.36
CA LEU A 88 7.84 -4.12 7.35
C LEU A 88 8.95 -3.42 6.55
N SER A 89 8.63 -2.96 5.33
CA SER A 89 9.59 -2.22 4.50
C SER A 89 10.03 -0.91 5.15
N GLY A 90 9.10 -0.21 5.81
CA GLY A 90 9.41 1.00 6.58
C GLY A 90 10.36 0.71 7.73
N ALA A 91 10.10 -0.33 8.52
CA ALA A 91 10.97 -0.72 9.64
C ALA A 91 12.40 -1.09 9.17
N ILE A 92 12.50 -1.89 8.10
CA ILE A 92 13.80 -2.26 7.50
C ILE A 92 14.53 -1.01 7.02
N LEU A 93 13.83 -0.11 6.33
CA LEU A 93 14.43 1.11 5.81
C LEU A 93 14.94 2.02 6.92
N GLN A 94 14.15 2.23 7.97
CA GLN A 94 14.55 3.01 9.15
C GLN A 94 15.80 2.43 9.81
N ALA A 95 15.92 1.10 9.87
CA ALA A 95 17.09 0.41 10.40
C ALA A 95 18.33 0.63 9.51
N ILE A 96 18.20 0.50 8.17
CA ILE A 96 19.30 0.71 7.22
C ILE A 96 19.76 2.17 7.21
N MET A 97 18.81 3.09 7.20
CA MET A 97 19.08 4.53 7.16
C MET A 97 19.52 5.08 8.53
N ARG A 98 19.35 4.32 9.60
CA ARG A 98 19.53 4.77 11.00
C ARG A 98 18.79 6.09 11.27
N ASN A 99 17.60 6.23 10.67
CA ASN A 99 16.79 7.42 10.75
C ASN A 99 15.31 7.02 10.92
N PRO A 100 14.66 7.38 12.03
CA PRO A 100 13.26 7.06 12.28
C PRO A 100 12.27 7.77 11.34
N LEU A 101 12.72 8.77 10.60
CA LEU A 101 11.92 9.51 9.62
C LEU A 101 12.06 8.94 8.18
N ALA A 102 12.78 7.83 8.01
CA ALA A 102 12.90 7.21 6.71
C ALA A 102 11.57 6.57 6.28
N ASP A 103 11.13 6.89 5.05
CA ASP A 103 9.88 6.45 4.46
C ASP A 103 10.17 5.71 3.13
N PRO A 104 9.56 4.54 2.89
CA PRO A 104 9.69 3.82 1.62
C PRO A 104 9.30 4.63 0.38
N HIS A 105 8.35 5.56 0.50
CA HIS A 105 7.94 6.43 -0.60
C HIS A 105 9.06 7.35 -1.10
N ILE A 106 9.96 7.79 -0.22
CA ILE A 106 11.06 8.69 -0.58
C ILE A 106 12.05 8.01 -1.53
N ILE A 107 12.17 6.69 -1.47
CA ILE A 107 13.12 5.94 -2.33
C ILE A 107 12.65 5.87 -3.79
N GLY A 108 11.34 6.03 -4.05
CA GLY A 108 10.84 6.15 -5.42
C GLY A 108 10.62 4.84 -6.18
N ILE A 109 10.67 3.71 -5.51
CA ILE A 109 10.37 2.40 -6.10
C ILE A 109 8.93 2.37 -6.65
N SER A 110 8.00 3.03 -5.96
CA SER A 110 6.61 3.17 -6.38
C SER A 110 6.42 3.84 -7.74
N SER A 111 7.32 4.77 -8.12
CA SER A 111 7.27 5.42 -9.44
C SER A 111 7.55 4.42 -10.57
N GLY A 112 8.39 3.41 -10.32
CA GLY A 112 8.64 2.32 -11.27
C GLY A 112 7.41 1.45 -11.48
N ALA A 113 6.73 1.07 -10.40
CA ALA A 113 5.44 0.38 -10.48
C ALA A 113 4.40 1.22 -11.21
N GLY A 114 4.30 2.50 -10.87
CA GLY A 114 3.36 3.44 -11.48
C GLY A 114 3.57 3.59 -12.99
N LEU A 115 4.80 3.83 -13.44
CA LEU A 115 5.09 3.93 -14.87
C LEU A 115 4.75 2.64 -15.61
N ALA A 116 5.19 1.49 -15.10
CA ALA A 116 4.96 0.21 -15.74
C ALA A 116 3.45 -0.14 -15.82
N GLY A 117 2.69 0.15 -14.76
CA GLY A 117 1.24 -0.02 -14.75
C GLY A 117 0.53 0.91 -15.74
N VAL A 118 0.90 2.19 -15.76
CA VAL A 118 0.33 3.19 -16.67
C VAL A 118 0.66 2.84 -18.14
N VAL A 119 1.85 2.34 -18.43
CA VAL A 119 2.22 1.84 -19.77
C VAL A 119 1.26 0.76 -20.23
N ILE A 120 0.98 -0.25 -19.39
CA ILE A 120 0.02 -1.32 -19.75
C ILE A 120 -1.37 -0.73 -19.97
N MET A 121 -1.86 0.09 -19.06
CA MET A 121 -3.22 0.64 -19.14
C MET A 121 -3.46 1.52 -20.36
N ILE A 122 -2.46 2.31 -20.75
CA ILE A 122 -2.60 3.29 -21.85
C ILE A 122 -2.25 2.67 -23.19
N LEU A 123 -1.11 1.95 -23.28
CA LEU A 123 -0.60 1.44 -24.56
C LEU A 123 -1.14 0.05 -24.89
N PHE A 124 -1.41 -0.77 -23.89
CA PHE A 124 -1.82 -2.17 -24.06
C PHE A 124 -3.08 -2.53 -23.28
N PRO A 125 -4.25 -1.87 -23.50
CA PRO A 125 -5.46 -2.10 -22.71
C PRO A 125 -5.95 -3.55 -22.74
N ALA A 126 -5.67 -4.29 -23.82
CA ALA A 126 -6.01 -5.71 -23.95
C ALA A 126 -5.25 -6.60 -22.94
N LEU A 127 -4.15 -6.11 -22.39
CA LEU A 127 -3.30 -6.82 -21.40
C LEU A 127 -3.51 -6.31 -19.97
N GLU A 128 -4.68 -5.76 -19.65
CA GLU A 128 -4.99 -5.19 -18.33
C GLU A 128 -4.75 -6.19 -17.18
N TYR A 129 -4.95 -7.49 -17.43
CA TYR A 129 -4.69 -8.55 -16.45
C TYR A 129 -3.18 -8.66 -16.05
N LEU A 130 -2.27 -8.10 -16.84
CA LEU A 130 -0.83 -8.06 -16.55
C LEU A 130 -0.39 -6.80 -15.77
N ILE A 131 -1.29 -5.88 -15.43
CA ILE A 131 -0.92 -4.65 -14.71
C ILE A 131 -0.15 -4.97 -13.44
N THR A 132 -0.66 -5.88 -12.61
CA THR A 132 -0.04 -6.23 -11.32
C THR A 132 1.35 -6.84 -11.48
N PRO A 133 1.56 -7.90 -12.29
CA PRO A 133 2.90 -8.47 -12.46
C PRO A 133 3.87 -7.52 -13.14
N VAL A 134 3.41 -6.72 -14.11
CA VAL A 134 4.28 -5.74 -14.80
C VAL A 134 4.63 -4.57 -13.88
N ALA A 135 3.70 -4.07 -13.07
CA ALA A 135 3.99 -3.07 -12.06
C ALA A 135 5.02 -3.58 -11.03
N PHE A 136 4.92 -4.84 -10.60
CA PHE A 136 5.92 -5.45 -9.72
C PHE A 136 7.30 -5.49 -10.37
N VAL A 137 7.40 -5.91 -11.63
CA VAL A 137 8.67 -5.89 -12.38
C VAL A 137 9.21 -4.46 -12.51
N GLY A 138 8.35 -3.48 -12.80
CA GLY A 138 8.71 -2.07 -12.86
C GLY A 138 9.27 -1.54 -11.54
N ALA A 139 8.66 -1.90 -10.41
CA ALA A 139 9.17 -1.57 -9.07
C ALA A 139 10.55 -2.19 -8.83
N MET A 140 10.71 -3.46 -9.21
CA MET A 140 11.98 -4.19 -9.04
C MET A 140 13.10 -3.57 -9.89
N LEU A 141 12.82 -3.22 -11.14
CA LEU A 141 13.79 -2.55 -12.02
C LEU A 141 14.18 -1.17 -11.47
N ALA A 142 13.22 -0.39 -10.97
CA ALA A 142 13.50 0.89 -10.31
C ALA A 142 14.39 0.69 -9.09
N ALA A 143 14.11 -0.30 -8.24
CA ALA A 143 14.92 -0.61 -7.06
C ALA A 143 16.36 -0.98 -7.44
N ILE A 144 16.54 -1.84 -8.45
CA ILE A 144 17.87 -2.23 -8.98
C ILE A 144 18.60 -1.01 -9.53
N CYS A 145 17.92 -0.17 -10.31
CA CYS A 145 18.50 1.06 -10.87
C CYS A 145 18.98 2.00 -9.75
N ILE A 146 18.15 2.25 -8.75
CA ILE A 146 18.50 3.07 -7.59
C ILE A 146 19.70 2.49 -6.85
N TYR A 147 19.72 1.17 -6.64
CA TYR A 147 20.81 0.47 -5.99
C TYR A 147 22.14 0.65 -6.75
N ILE A 148 22.12 0.45 -8.07
CA ILE A 148 23.30 0.60 -8.92
C ILE A 148 23.82 2.05 -8.89
N LEU A 149 22.92 3.04 -9.00
CA LEU A 149 23.30 4.46 -8.95
C LEU A 149 23.86 4.87 -7.58
N ALA A 150 23.33 4.30 -6.51
CA ALA A 150 23.78 4.59 -5.14
C ALA A 150 25.10 3.91 -4.79
N TRP A 151 25.52 2.89 -5.56
CA TRP A 151 26.70 2.10 -5.29
C TRP A 151 27.98 2.86 -5.70
N LYS A 152 28.76 3.26 -4.70
CA LYS A 152 30.12 3.81 -4.90
C LYS A 152 30.94 3.58 -3.62
N ASN A 153 31.84 2.61 -3.65
CA ASN A 153 32.64 2.23 -2.48
C ASN A 153 31.81 1.94 -1.22
N GLY A 154 30.70 1.20 -1.41
CA GLY A 154 29.72 0.89 -0.38
C GLY A 154 28.50 1.80 -0.40
N ILE A 155 27.42 1.31 0.20
CA ILE A 155 26.11 1.98 0.25
C ILE A 155 26.13 3.03 1.37
N LYS A 156 25.75 4.26 1.02
CA LYS A 156 25.51 5.35 1.97
C LYS A 156 24.05 5.78 1.91
N PRO A 157 23.34 5.96 3.05
CA PRO A 157 21.94 6.36 3.08
C PRO A 157 21.60 7.56 2.20
N VAL A 158 22.40 8.62 2.28
CA VAL A 158 22.20 9.85 1.49
C VAL A 158 22.21 9.57 -0.02
N ARG A 159 23.07 8.66 -0.49
CA ARG A 159 23.13 8.32 -1.92
C ARG A 159 21.89 7.57 -2.39
N ILE A 160 21.35 6.67 -1.57
CA ILE A 160 20.11 5.98 -1.90
C ILE A 160 18.96 7.00 -2.05
N ILE A 161 18.87 7.97 -1.14
CA ILE A 161 17.86 9.03 -1.21
C ILE A 161 18.03 9.86 -2.48
N LEU A 162 19.24 10.34 -2.77
CA LEU A 162 19.50 11.16 -3.96
C LEU A 162 19.23 10.40 -5.26
N ALA A 163 19.70 9.15 -5.35
CA ALA A 163 19.44 8.29 -6.50
C ALA A 163 17.92 8.02 -6.63
N GLY A 164 17.25 7.77 -5.53
CA GLY A 164 15.82 7.55 -5.48
C GLY A 164 15.01 8.74 -5.99
N VAL A 165 15.33 9.95 -5.51
CA VAL A 165 14.68 11.18 -5.96
C VAL A 165 14.91 11.41 -7.46
N ALA A 166 16.12 11.21 -7.96
CA ALA A 166 16.41 11.38 -9.38
C ALA A 166 15.66 10.37 -10.26
N VAL A 167 15.68 9.09 -9.88
CA VAL A 167 14.96 8.04 -10.61
C VAL A 167 13.44 8.29 -10.55
N SER A 168 12.91 8.67 -9.38
CA SER A 168 11.47 8.99 -9.24
C SER A 168 11.06 10.15 -10.14
N ALA A 169 11.85 11.22 -10.18
CA ALA A 169 11.55 12.38 -11.01
C ALA A 169 11.52 11.99 -12.50
N PHE A 170 12.49 11.18 -12.94
CA PHE A 170 12.55 10.69 -14.32
C PHE A 170 11.34 9.81 -14.68
N LEU A 171 11.01 8.83 -13.81
CA LEU A 171 9.88 7.93 -14.03
C LEU A 171 8.52 8.67 -13.98
N SER A 172 8.40 9.64 -13.06
CA SER A 172 7.19 10.48 -12.96
C SER A 172 7.02 11.40 -14.17
N ALA A 173 8.11 11.91 -14.73
CA ALA A 173 8.06 12.64 -16.00
C ALA A 173 7.56 11.73 -17.14
N GLY A 174 7.98 10.46 -17.16
CA GLY A 174 7.44 9.47 -18.11
C GLY A 174 5.94 9.23 -17.96
N ILE A 175 5.45 9.10 -16.71
CA ILE A 175 4.00 9.00 -16.43
C ILE A 175 3.26 10.23 -16.96
N SER A 176 3.75 11.43 -16.63
CA SER A 176 3.14 12.69 -17.06
C SER A 176 3.13 12.82 -18.57
N GLY A 177 4.21 12.44 -19.24
CA GLY A 177 4.29 12.41 -20.71
C GLY A 177 3.23 11.50 -21.31
N LEU A 178 3.11 10.26 -20.82
CA LEU A 178 2.09 9.33 -21.31
C LEU A 178 0.68 9.88 -21.11
N MET A 179 0.39 10.49 -19.96
CA MET A 179 -0.92 11.09 -19.68
C MET A 179 -1.24 12.26 -20.60
N ILE A 180 -0.25 13.06 -20.99
CA ILE A 180 -0.45 14.19 -21.92
C ILE A 180 -0.69 13.70 -23.35
N PHE A 181 0.13 12.76 -23.84
CA PHE A 181 0.01 12.25 -25.20
C PHE A 181 -1.23 11.38 -25.44
N TYR A 182 -1.76 10.74 -24.39
CA TYR A 182 -2.91 9.84 -24.46
C TYR A 182 -4.04 10.28 -23.54
N SER A 183 -4.39 11.57 -23.58
CA SER A 183 -5.39 12.20 -22.69
C SER A 183 -6.73 11.47 -22.64
N ASP A 184 -7.16 10.86 -23.75
CA ASP A 184 -8.43 10.12 -23.86
C ASP A 184 -8.46 8.85 -22.96
N ARG A 185 -7.31 8.33 -22.54
CA ARG A 185 -7.19 7.11 -21.75
C ARG A 185 -6.77 7.35 -20.30
N VAL A 186 -6.59 8.60 -19.92
CA VAL A 186 -6.06 9.00 -18.60
C VAL A 186 -6.98 8.63 -17.45
N HIS A 187 -8.31 8.67 -17.66
CA HIS A 187 -9.26 8.46 -16.56
C HIS A 187 -9.06 7.13 -15.81
N GLY A 188 -8.88 6.03 -16.56
CA GLY A 188 -8.60 4.72 -15.96
C GLY A 188 -7.28 4.68 -15.19
N ALA A 189 -6.22 5.28 -15.76
CA ALA A 189 -4.90 5.34 -15.13
C ALA A 189 -4.93 6.17 -13.83
N LEU A 190 -5.62 7.30 -13.81
CA LEU A 190 -5.80 8.13 -12.61
C LEU A 190 -6.53 7.37 -11.51
N MET A 191 -7.64 6.69 -11.84
CA MET A 191 -8.40 5.91 -10.88
C MET A 191 -7.55 4.78 -10.28
N TRP A 192 -6.73 4.12 -11.10
CA TRP A 192 -5.83 3.08 -10.62
C TRP A 192 -4.73 3.64 -9.69
N MET A 193 -4.13 4.78 -10.04
CA MET A 193 -3.09 5.42 -9.21
C MET A 193 -3.60 5.85 -7.83
N VAL A 194 -4.88 6.22 -7.72
CA VAL A 194 -5.52 6.59 -6.45
C VAL A 194 -5.99 5.36 -5.65
N GLY A 195 -5.70 4.15 -6.15
CA GLY A 195 -6.13 2.90 -5.50
C GLY A 195 -7.57 2.50 -5.82
N GLY A 196 -8.16 3.08 -6.86
CA GLY A 196 -9.46 2.67 -7.39
C GLY A 196 -9.35 1.27 -8.00
N GLN A 197 -9.98 0.28 -7.38
CA GLN A 197 -10.12 -1.04 -8.00
C GLN A 197 -11.25 -0.95 -9.02
N ARG A 198 -10.98 -1.23 -10.30
CA ARG A 198 -12.03 -1.51 -11.26
C ARG A 198 -12.79 -2.73 -10.79
N LEU A 199 -14.05 -2.56 -10.49
CA LEU A 199 -15.00 -3.67 -10.44
C LEU A 199 -15.10 -4.18 -11.87
N ASP A 200 -14.47 -5.33 -12.13
CA ASP A 200 -14.43 -5.97 -13.43
C ASP A 200 -15.87 -6.16 -13.92
N GLY A 201 -16.19 -5.56 -15.07
CA GLY A 201 -17.55 -5.57 -15.66
C GLY A 201 -18.02 -6.94 -16.18
N ARG A 202 -17.59 -8.04 -15.57
CA ARG A 202 -18.01 -9.41 -15.89
C ARG A 202 -19.44 -9.74 -15.47
N LEU A 203 -20.11 -8.85 -14.76
CA LEU A 203 -21.52 -9.04 -14.35
C LEU A 203 -22.55 -8.63 -15.43
N HIS A 204 -22.11 -8.14 -16.61
CA HIS A 204 -23.03 -7.77 -17.70
C HIS A 204 -23.05 -8.73 -18.90
N ARG A 205 -22.52 -9.93 -18.78
CA ARG A 205 -22.64 -10.98 -19.79
C ARG A 205 -23.19 -12.28 -19.20
N GLN A 206 -24.43 -12.23 -18.75
CA GLN A 206 -25.33 -13.37 -18.68
C GLN A 206 -26.75 -12.87 -18.92
#